data_d776d88912ae4c55b90103c2037f23e5
#
_entry.id   d776d88912ae4c55b90103c2037f23e5
#
_cell.length_a   1.000
_cell.length_b   1.000
_cell.length_c   1.000
_cell.angle_alpha   90.00
_cell.angle_beta   90.00
_cell.angle_gamma   90.00
#
_symmetry.space_group_name_H-M   'P 1'
#
loop_
_entity.id
_entity.type
_entity.pdbx_description
1 polymer ?
#
loop_
_entity_poly.entity_id
_entity_poly.type
_entity_poly.pdbx_seq_one_letter_code
_entity_poly.pdbx_strand_id
1 'polypeptide(L)'
;MKKSLLAMAILGAFAGAASAQSNVTVYGLVDAGLARETGGAAGSVSKISSGIGSQSRFGFRGKEDLGGGLSAIFVLEGGMTIDNGASTQGGLLFGRTALVGLEGGFGSVVAGRFFTPYFVTLGFIADPFNAGFAGTAANLIPNLGLRMSNTVKYTTPDLQGFSGELAYGFGEIAGDSSAQRIISAALAYKSGPLNVRLGHNNKNNDTAVIKGTSNAKNTLLAANYNFGVARAHLAYGVNKGLNSSPLAAANPFGAAVAPTASTDSANLLLGVAVPFGASTVLASYVRKDDKTRFNQDAYQFGVGYTYALSKRTDIYAAYARITNKNGAGYIAGNGTEVGSGDAAFNLGVRHTF
;
A
#
# COMPACT_ATOMS: atom_id res chain seq x y z
N MET A 1 -63.06 -9.23 -8.50
CA MET A 1 -62.55 -8.65 -7.26
C MET A 1 -61.39 -9.41 -6.63
N LYS A 2 -61.35 -10.75 -6.57
CA LYS A 2 -60.23 -11.49 -5.95
C LYS A 2 -58.89 -11.39 -6.70
N LYS A 3 -58.90 -11.25 -8.04
CA LYS A 3 -57.69 -11.13 -8.87
C LYS A 3 -57.01 -9.78 -8.78
N SER A 4 -57.75 -8.70 -8.53
CA SER A 4 -57.19 -7.34 -8.34
C SER A 4 -56.60 -7.14 -6.95
N LEU A 5 -57.10 -7.81 -5.92
CA LEU A 5 -56.50 -7.80 -4.58
C LEU A 5 -55.17 -8.58 -4.54
N LEU A 6 -55.06 -9.67 -5.30
CA LEU A 6 -53.80 -10.42 -5.42
C LEU A 6 -52.73 -9.62 -6.18
N ALA A 7 -53.12 -8.92 -7.23
CA ALA A 7 -52.21 -8.04 -7.98
C ALA A 7 -51.74 -6.85 -7.13
N MET A 8 -52.62 -6.25 -6.30
CA MET A 8 -52.23 -5.19 -5.37
C MET A 8 -51.30 -5.67 -4.22
N ALA A 9 -51.56 -6.89 -3.72
CA ALA A 9 -50.69 -7.50 -2.70
C ALA A 9 -49.29 -7.81 -3.26
N ILE A 10 -49.19 -8.29 -4.49
CA ILE A 10 -47.93 -8.53 -5.18
C ILE A 10 -47.21 -7.20 -5.48
N LEU A 11 -47.91 -6.18 -5.99
CA LEU A 11 -47.34 -4.85 -6.20
C LEU A 11 -46.90 -4.17 -4.88
N GLY A 12 -47.65 -4.37 -3.80
CA GLY A 12 -47.29 -3.89 -2.45
C GLY A 12 -46.06 -4.59 -1.87
N ALA A 13 -45.86 -5.88 -2.15
CA ALA A 13 -44.67 -6.63 -1.75
C ALA A 13 -43.42 -6.17 -2.53
N PHE A 14 -43.56 -5.77 -3.78
CA PHE A 14 -42.46 -5.19 -4.57
C PHE A 14 -42.18 -3.71 -4.25
N ALA A 15 -43.18 -2.95 -3.79
CA ALA A 15 -42.96 -1.55 -3.40
C ALA A 15 -42.12 -1.40 -2.09
N GLY A 16 -42.12 -2.41 -1.22
CA GLY A 16 -41.28 -2.47 -0.03
C GLY A 16 -39.78 -2.73 -0.31
N ALA A 17 -39.48 -3.29 -1.50
CA ALA A 17 -38.10 -3.56 -1.91
C ALA A 17 -37.40 -2.36 -2.57
N ALA A 18 -38.13 -1.26 -2.86
CA ALA A 18 -37.61 -0.08 -3.58
C ALA A 18 -36.87 0.94 -2.70
N SER A 19 -36.61 0.64 -1.43
CA SER A 19 -35.86 1.53 -0.49
C SER A 19 -34.40 1.20 -0.31
N ALA A 20 -33.84 0.27 -1.07
CA ALA A 20 -32.39 0.06 -1.09
C ALA A 20 -31.75 1.23 -1.86
N GLN A 21 -31.47 2.32 -1.16
CA GLN A 21 -30.77 3.46 -1.72
C GLN A 21 -29.29 3.06 -1.94
N SER A 22 -29.01 2.52 -3.14
CA SER A 22 -27.64 2.23 -3.57
C SER A 22 -26.89 3.55 -3.70
N ASN A 23 -26.02 3.86 -2.74
CA ASN A 23 -25.16 5.05 -2.81
C ASN A 23 -23.86 4.71 -3.54
N VAL A 24 -23.78 5.15 -4.81
CA VAL A 24 -22.51 5.13 -5.55
C VAL A 24 -21.82 6.49 -5.37
N THR A 25 -20.61 6.45 -4.84
CA THR A 25 -19.77 7.64 -4.68
C THR A 25 -18.68 7.62 -5.73
N VAL A 26 -18.55 8.70 -6.49
CA VAL A 26 -17.36 8.99 -7.31
C VAL A 26 -16.37 9.73 -6.43
N TYR A 27 -15.10 9.35 -6.46
CA TYR A 27 -14.05 9.98 -5.68
C TYR A 27 -12.72 9.93 -6.43
N GLY A 28 -11.79 10.79 -6.02
CA GLY A 28 -10.46 10.76 -6.60
C GLY A 28 -9.46 11.65 -5.87
N LEU A 29 -8.24 11.58 -6.40
CA LEU A 29 -7.11 12.36 -5.93
C LEU A 29 -6.18 12.62 -7.12
N VAL A 30 -5.72 13.85 -7.26
CA VAL A 30 -4.67 14.25 -8.19
C VAL A 30 -3.50 14.81 -7.39
N ASP A 31 -2.30 14.36 -7.73
CA ASP A 31 -1.05 14.71 -7.07
C ASP A 31 0.03 14.86 -8.15
N ALA A 32 0.63 16.02 -8.25
CA ALA A 32 1.72 16.30 -9.16
C ALA A 32 2.74 17.27 -8.55
N GLY A 33 3.98 17.11 -8.91
CA GLY A 33 5.04 17.96 -8.39
C GLY A 33 6.38 17.79 -9.11
N LEU A 34 7.32 18.65 -8.74
CA LEU A 34 8.71 18.55 -9.15
C LEU A 34 9.40 17.46 -8.33
N ALA A 35 10.11 16.58 -9.01
CA ALA A 35 11.04 15.64 -8.42
C ALA A 35 12.45 15.89 -8.94
N ARG A 36 13.43 16.02 -8.02
CA ARG A 36 14.86 16.05 -8.32
C ARG A 36 15.54 14.87 -7.67
N GLU A 37 16.10 14.01 -8.51
CA GLU A 37 16.81 12.80 -8.08
C GLU A 37 18.30 12.95 -8.38
N THR A 38 19.17 12.49 -7.46
CA THR A 38 20.62 12.64 -7.57
C THR A 38 21.35 11.40 -7.07
N GLY A 39 22.62 11.27 -7.45
CA GLY A 39 23.49 10.18 -7.01
C GLY A 39 23.47 8.92 -7.87
N GLY A 40 22.59 8.81 -8.87
CA GLY A 40 22.60 7.70 -9.81
C GLY A 40 23.71 7.76 -10.85
N ALA A 41 24.08 6.63 -11.45
CA ALA A 41 25.12 6.52 -12.47
C ALA A 41 24.81 7.37 -13.72
N ALA A 42 23.55 7.52 -14.09
CA ALA A 42 23.11 8.33 -15.22
C ALA A 42 23.12 9.85 -14.93
N GLY A 43 23.51 10.25 -13.72
CA GLY A 43 23.52 11.65 -13.28
C GLY A 43 22.21 12.07 -12.62
N SER A 44 22.01 13.38 -12.49
CA SER A 44 20.82 13.95 -11.84
C SER A 44 19.65 14.10 -12.81
N VAL A 45 18.45 13.79 -12.32
CA VAL A 45 17.20 13.92 -13.08
C VAL A 45 16.30 14.97 -12.41
N SER A 46 15.72 15.87 -13.21
CA SER A 46 14.63 16.76 -12.79
C SER A 46 13.43 16.50 -13.67
N LYS A 47 12.26 16.28 -13.06
CA LYS A 47 11.05 15.91 -13.79
C LYS A 47 9.79 16.43 -13.08
N ILE A 48 8.70 16.58 -13.80
CA ILE A 48 7.37 16.59 -13.21
C ILE A 48 6.99 15.12 -12.99
N SER A 49 6.55 14.81 -11.79
CA SER A 49 6.20 13.45 -11.37
C SER A 49 4.77 13.44 -10.82
N SER A 50 4.04 12.39 -11.10
CA SER A 50 2.67 12.21 -10.62
C SER A 50 2.64 11.33 -9.39
N GLY A 51 1.74 11.63 -8.45
CA GLY A 51 1.48 10.76 -7.30
C GLY A 51 2.65 10.68 -6.32
N ILE A 52 3.39 11.76 -6.16
CA ILE A 52 4.57 11.83 -5.27
C ILE A 52 4.19 11.54 -3.82
N GLY A 53 3.21 12.26 -3.28
CA GLY A 53 2.73 12.08 -1.91
C GLY A 53 1.64 11.02 -1.81
N SER A 54 0.84 10.89 -2.85
CA SER A 54 -0.21 9.86 -2.96
C SER A 54 -0.53 9.60 -4.41
N GLN A 55 -0.46 8.36 -4.83
CA GLN A 55 -0.73 7.95 -6.20
C GLN A 55 -2.07 8.51 -6.71
N SER A 56 -2.02 9.26 -7.83
CA SER A 56 -3.20 9.87 -8.47
C SER A 56 -4.17 8.79 -8.94
N ARG A 57 -5.47 9.01 -8.73
CA ARG A 57 -6.50 8.00 -8.93
C ARG A 57 -7.88 8.60 -9.06
N PHE A 58 -8.78 7.85 -9.67
CA PHE A 58 -10.22 8.06 -9.57
C PHE A 58 -10.90 6.71 -9.33
N GLY A 59 -12.10 6.73 -8.77
CA GLY A 59 -12.81 5.48 -8.48
C GLY A 59 -14.28 5.67 -8.19
N PHE A 60 -14.94 4.51 -8.15
CA PHE A 60 -16.33 4.33 -7.77
C PHE A 60 -16.38 3.38 -6.60
N ARG A 61 -17.18 3.69 -5.60
CA ARG A 61 -17.50 2.79 -4.51
C ARG A 61 -18.99 2.82 -4.24
N GLY A 62 -19.53 1.66 -3.93
CA GLY A 62 -20.95 1.53 -3.58
C GLY A 62 -21.16 0.58 -2.44
N LYS A 63 -22.26 0.82 -1.74
CA LYS A 63 -22.78 -0.04 -0.70
C LYS A 63 -24.28 -0.13 -0.86
N GLU A 64 -24.81 -1.35 -0.87
CA GLU A 64 -26.22 -1.67 -0.92
C GLU A 64 -26.61 -2.42 0.36
N ASP A 65 -27.63 -1.94 1.06
CA ASP A 65 -28.20 -2.63 2.22
C ASP A 65 -29.11 -3.76 1.72
N LEU A 66 -28.78 -4.98 2.09
CA LEU A 66 -29.54 -6.20 1.76
C LEU A 66 -30.53 -6.59 2.84
N GLY A 67 -30.62 -5.80 3.91
CA GLY A 67 -31.45 -6.10 5.08
C GLY A 67 -30.74 -6.99 6.11
N GLY A 68 -31.29 -7.08 7.31
CA GLY A 68 -30.75 -7.93 8.39
C GLY A 68 -29.32 -7.57 8.84
N GLY A 69 -28.81 -6.37 8.53
CA GLY A 69 -27.43 -5.95 8.82
C GLY A 69 -26.40 -6.49 7.82
N LEU A 70 -26.84 -7.04 6.70
CA LEU A 70 -26.01 -7.50 5.59
C LEU A 70 -25.95 -6.42 4.51
N SER A 71 -24.78 -6.18 3.94
CA SER A 71 -24.61 -5.25 2.82
C SER A 71 -23.73 -5.85 1.73
N ALA A 72 -24.05 -5.54 0.47
CA ALA A 72 -23.15 -5.76 -0.65
C ALA A 72 -22.27 -4.51 -0.84
N ILE A 73 -20.99 -4.71 -1.13
CA ILE A 73 -20.02 -3.63 -1.35
C ILE A 73 -19.24 -3.85 -2.63
N PHE A 74 -18.86 -2.76 -3.30
CA PHE A 74 -17.90 -2.80 -4.38
C PHE A 74 -16.97 -1.58 -4.35
N VAL A 75 -15.76 -1.75 -4.90
CA VAL A 75 -14.82 -0.66 -5.17
C VAL A 75 -14.15 -0.92 -6.50
N LEU A 76 -14.15 0.10 -7.38
CA LEU A 76 -13.43 0.11 -8.64
C LEU A 76 -12.55 1.36 -8.65
N GLU A 77 -11.22 1.21 -8.59
CA GLU A 77 -10.27 2.33 -8.50
C GLU A 77 -9.17 2.17 -9.54
N GLY A 78 -9.09 3.13 -10.46
CA GLY A 78 -8.06 3.27 -11.46
C GLY A 78 -6.95 4.24 -11.02
N GLY A 79 -5.72 3.93 -11.34
CA GLY A 79 -4.58 4.83 -11.13
C GLY A 79 -4.20 5.53 -12.43
N MET A 80 -3.78 6.78 -12.33
CA MET A 80 -3.34 7.59 -13.47
C MET A 80 -2.11 8.40 -13.13
N THR A 81 -1.40 8.82 -14.14
CA THR A 81 -0.30 9.79 -14.06
C THR A 81 -0.77 11.13 -14.60
N ILE A 82 -0.56 12.20 -13.84
CA ILE A 82 -1.04 13.56 -14.19
C ILE A 82 -0.10 14.24 -15.17
N ASP A 83 1.17 13.88 -15.15
CA ASP A 83 2.22 14.43 -16.01
C ASP A 83 2.08 14.05 -17.49
N ASN A 84 1.48 12.86 -17.77
CA ASN A 84 1.36 12.35 -19.14
C ASN A 84 0.00 11.71 -19.47
N GLY A 85 -0.92 11.61 -18.51
CA GLY A 85 -2.29 11.07 -18.70
C GLY A 85 -2.38 9.54 -18.82
N ALA A 86 -1.30 8.79 -18.59
CA ALA A 86 -1.32 7.34 -18.73
C ALA A 86 -2.01 6.65 -17.54
N SER A 87 -2.52 5.42 -17.76
CA SER A 87 -2.93 4.52 -16.68
C SER A 87 -1.71 3.92 -15.99
N THR A 88 -1.75 3.82 -14.65
CA THR A 88 -0.72 3.15 -13.85
C THR A 88 -1.00 1.66 -13.70
N GLN A 89 -0.23 0.95 -12.85
CA GLN A 89 -0.38 -0.51 -12.59
C GLN A 89 -0.36 -1.39 -13.85
N GLY A 90 0.51 -1.06 -14.81
CA GLY A 90 0.67 -1.84 -16.05
C GLY A 90 -0.47 -1.64 -17.04
N GLY A 91 -1.15 -0.48 -17.03
CA GLY A 91 -2.23 -0.14 -17.95
C GLY A 91 -3.59 -0.71 -17.55
N LEU A 92 -3.74 -1.30 -16.37
CA LEU A 92 -5.02 -1.82 -15.88
C LEU A 92 -6.01 -0.70 -15.58
N LEU A 93 -7.25 -0.78 -16.11
CA LEU A 93 -8.30 0.22 -15.90
C LEU A 93 -8.60 0.47 -14.41
N PHE A 94 -8.78 -0.60 -13.64
CA PHE A 94 -8.98 -0.55 -12.19
C PHE A 94 -7.84 -1.26 -11.46
N GLY A 95 -6.60 -0.92 -11.82
CA GLY A 95 -5.40 -1.59 -11.34
C GLY A 95 -5.06 -1.33 -9.88
N ARG A 96 -5.69 -0.36 -9.22
CA ARG A 96 -5.47 -0.07 -7.80
C ARG A 96 -6.35 -0.91 -6.91
N THR A 97 -7.65 -0.92 -7.18
CA THR A 97 -8.63 -1.74 -6.46
C THR A 97 -9.75 -2.12 -7.42
N ALA A 98 -10.09 -3.38 -7.46
CA ALA A 98 -11.26 -3.90 -8.15
C ALA A 98 -11.82 -5.04 -7.28
N LEU A 99 -12.87 -4.77 -6.52
CA LEU A 99 -13.44 -5.76 -5.60
C LEU A 99 -14.96 -5.67 -5.51
N VAL A 100 -15.54 -6.80 -5.15
CA VAL A 100 -16.93 -6.95 -4.73
C VAL A 100 -16.96 -7.85 -3.50
N GLY A 101 -17.92 -7.66 -2.62
CA GLY A 101 -18.07 -8.52 -1.45
C GLY A 101 -19.28 -8.22 -0.60
N LEU A 102 -19.32 -8.90 0.53
CA LEU A 102 -20.35 -8.78 1.55
C LEU A 102 -19.74 -8.34 2.87
N GLU A 103 -20.46 -7.52 3.59
CA GLU A 103 -20.12 -7.11 4.95
C GLU A 103 -21.35 -7.16 5.88
N GLY A 104 -21.11 -7.43 7.16
CA GLY A 104 -22.16 -7.53 8.16
C GLY A 104 -21.59 -7.72 9.57
N GLY A 105 -22.39 -8.22 10.50
CA GLY A 105 -21.95 -8.51 11.85
C GLY A 105 -20.80 -9.53 11.96
N PHE A 106 -20.60 -10.34 10.93
CA PHE A 106 -19.48 -11.29 10.83
C PHE A 106 -18.16 -10.65 10.36
N GLY A 107 -18.13 -9.36 10.05
CA GLY A 107 -17.03 -8.68 9.38
C GLY A 107 -17.27 -8.55 7.88
N SER A 108 -16.24 -8.78 7.03
CA SER A 108 -16.40 -8.71 5.58
C SER A 108 -15.65 -9.82 4.83
N VAL A 109 -16.24 -10.26 3.71
CA VAL A 109 -15.59 -11.13 2.72
C VAL A 109 -15.61 -10.41 1.38
N VAL A 110 -14.43 -10.20 0.78
CA VAL A 110 -14.31 -9.55 -0.53
C VAL A 110 -13.48 -10.39 -1.48
N ALA A 111 -13.81 -10.33 -2.77
CA ALA A 111 -13.04 -10.96 -3.82
C ALA A 111 -12.58 -9.92 -4.85
N GLY A 112 -11.38 -10.12 -5.44
CA GLY A 112 -10.86 -9.27 -6.50
C GLY A 112 -9.39 -8.87 -6.33
N ARG A 113 -9.09 -7.58 -6.54
CA ARG A 113 -7.74 -6.99 -6.49
C ARG A 113 -7.71 -5.84 -5.48
N PHE A 114 -6.78 -5.88 -4.54
CA PHE A 114 -6.62 -4.88 -3.49
C PHE A 114 -5.24 -4.96 -2.83
N PHE A 115 -4.94 -4.01 -1.92
CA PHE A 115 -3.73 -4.03 -1.10
C PHE A 115 -3.64 -5.27 -0.21
N THR A 116 -2.44 -5.84 -0.11
CA THR A 116 -2.18 -6.90 0.88
C THR A 116 -2.34 -6.37 2.31
N PRO A 117 -2.84 -7.18 3.27
CA PRO A 117 -2.80 -6.86 4.69
C PRO A 117 -1.40 -6.45 5.19
N TYR A 118 -0.34 -7.05 4.65
CA TYR A 118 1.05 -6.66 4.93
C TYR A 118 1.35 -5.22 4.47
N PHE A 119 0.97 -4.86 3.23
CA PHE A 119 1.23 -3.50 2.75
C PHE A 119 0.46 -2.44 3.55
N VAL A 120 -0.76 -2.72 3.98
CA VAL A 120 -1.51 -1.84 4.87
C VAL A 120 -0.74 -1.61 6.18
N THR A 121 -0.06 -2.64 6.70
CA THR A 121 0.81 -2.52 7.88
C THR A 121 2.01 -1.61 7.61
N LEU A 122 2.70 -1.81 6.49
CA LEU A 122 3.85 -1.00 6.09
C LEU A 122 3.45 0.46 5.81
N GLY A 123 2.52 0.66 4.89
CA GLY A 123 2.25 1.97 4.32
C GLY A 123 1.44 2.90 5.24
N PHE A 124 0.59 2.34 6.13
CA PHE A 124 -0.35 3.18 6.88
C PHE A 124 -0.20 3.09 8.40
N ILE A 125 0.59 2.13 8.91
CA ILE A 125 0.87 2.03 10.34
C ILE A 125 2.34 2.35 10.63
N ALA A 126 3.27 1.76 9.87
CA ALA A 126 4.71 1.92 10.09
C ALA A 126 5.23 3.26 9.57
N ASP A 127 4.87 3.63 8.32
CA ASP A 127 5.48 4.74 7.59
C ASP A 127 4.83 6.09 7.89
N PRO A 128 5.53 7.07 8.50
CA PRO A 128 4.99 8.41 8.70
C PRO A 128 4.71 9.15 7.39
N PHE A 129 5.32 8.73 6.27
CA PHE A 129 5.10 9.27 4.93
C PHE A 129 3.91 8.60 4.20
N ASN A 130 3.20 7.63 4.85
CA ASN A 130 2.06 6.93 4.28
C ASN A 130 2.32 6.30 2.90
N ALA A 131 3.49 5.67 2.75
CA ALA A 131 3.99 5.07 1.51
C ALA A 131 4.11 6.07 0.34
N GLY A 132 4.29 7.36 0.64
CA GLY A 132 4.47 8.44 -0.32
C GLY A 132 5.75 9.23 -0.10
N PHE A 133 5.98 10.22 -0.96
CA PHE A 133 7.13 11.13 -0.94
C PHE A 133 8.50 10.43 -1.05
N ALA A 134 9.56 11.19 -1.17
CA ALA A 134 10.93 10.67 -1.21
C ALA A 134 11.30 9.87 0.05
N GLY A 135 10.70 10.22 1.21
CA GLY A 135 10.98 9.60 2.51
C GLY A 135 10.28 8.25 2.75
N THR A 136 9.54 7.72 1.77
CA THR A 136 8.79 6.47 1.95
C THR A 136 9.65 5.33 2.49
N ALA A 137 9.14 4.61 3.48
CA ALA A 137 9.79 3.42 4.02
C ALA A 137 9.94 2.29 3.00
N ALA A 138 9.10 2.28 1.95
CA ALA A 138 9.12 1.29 0.88
C ALA A 138 10.41 1.30 0.04
N ASN A 139 11.23 2.34 0.13
CA ASN A 139 12.56 2.35 -0.49
C ASN A 139 13.49 1.26 0.06
N LEU A 140 13.37 0.92 1.35
CA LEU A 140 14.22 -0.08 2.03
C LEU A 140 13.45 -1.27 2.60
N ILE A 141 12.21 -1.07 3.06
CA ILE A 141 11.36 -2.14 3.57
C ILE A 141 10.61 -2.77 2.40
N PRO A 142 10.81 -4.06 2.12
CA PRO A 142 10.16 -4.72 1.01
C PRO A 142 8.63 -4.67 1.12
N ASN A 143 7.97 -4.41 0.00
CA ASN A 143 6.51 -4.41 -0.12
C ASN A 143 6.04 -5.48 -1.11
N LEU A 144 6.61 -6.68 -1.02
CA LEU A 144 6.29 -7.80 -1.90
C LEU A 144 4.78 -8.01 -1.99
N GLY A 145 4.25 -7.93 -3.22
CA GLY A 145 2.80 -8.01 -3.41
C GLY A 145 2.08 -6.82 -2.78
N LEU A 146 2.46 -5.59 -3.15
CA LEU A 146 1.72 -4.37 -2.81
C LEU A 146 0.22 -4.54 -2.99
N ARG A 147 -0.18 -5.17 -4.11
CA ARG A 147 -1.56 -5.59 -4.41
C ARG A 147 -1.59 -7.04 -4.88
N MET A 148 -2.66 -7.73 -4.50
CA MET A 148 -2.96 -9.10 -4.93
C MET A 148 -4.15 -9.08 -5.88
N SER A 149 -4.02 -9.78 -7.01
CA SER A 149 -5.15 -10.14 -7.90
C SER A 149 -5.64 -11.54 -7.57
N ASN A 150 -6.83 -11.89 -8.09
CA ASN A 150 -7.39 -13.24 -7.97
C ASN A 150 -7.47 -13.68 -6.50
N THR A 151 -7.92 -12.74 -5.63
CA THR A 151 -7.80 -12.86 -4.18
C THR A 151 -9.16 -12.86 -3.51
N VAL A 152 -9.33 -13.72 -2.51
CA VAL A 152 -10.39 -13.62 -1.50
C VAL A 152 -9.76 -13.14 -0.19
N LYS A 153 -10.41 -12.19 0.47
CA LYS A 153 -10.00 -11.68 1.78
C LYS A 153 -11.18 -11.69 2.75
N TYR A 154 -10.92 -12.19 3.95
CA TYR A 154 -11.79 -12.03 5.11
C TYR A 154 -11.18 -11.00 6.06
N THR A 155 -12.04 -10.14 6.61
CA THR A 155 -11.70 -9.18 7.69
C THR A 155 -12.70 -9.38 8.82
N THR A 156 -12.21 -9.59 10.05
CA THR A 156 -13.08 -9.72 11.22
C THR A 156 -13.81 -8.41 11.54
N PRO A 157 -14.93 -8.44 12.27
CA PRO A 157 -15.41 -7.23 12.93
C PRO A 157 -14.39 -6.72 13.95
N ASP A 158 -14.62 -5.51 14.47
CA ASP A 158 -13.89 -5.03 15.64
C ASP A 158 -14.28 -5.84 16.88
N LEU A 159 -13.28 -6.42 17.53
CA LEU A 159 -13.41 -7.26 18.71
C LEU A 159 -12.75 -6.55 19.89
N GLN A 160 -13.34 -5.46 20.38
CA GLN A 160 -12.80 -4.63 21.47
C GLN A 160 -11.40 -4.07 21.18
N GLY A 161 -11.24 -3.57 19.95
CA GLY A 161 -9.98 -3.02 19.43
C GLY A 161 -9.10 -4.04 18.71
N PHE A 162 -9.37 -5.34 18.80
CA PHE A 162 -8.68 -6.36 17.99
C PHE A 162 -9.39 -6.57 16.65
N SER A 163 -8.61 -6.76 15.61
CA SER A 163 -9.11 -7.19 14.30
C SER A 163 -8.09 -8.05 13.58
N GLY A 164 -8.56 -8.91 12.69
CA GLY A 164 -7.75 -9.81 11.88
C GLY A 164 -8.11 -9.71 10.40
N GLU A 165 -7.13 -9.90 9.54
CA GLU A 165 -7.31 -10.01 8.10
C GLU A 165 -6.57 -11.25 7.58
N LEU A 166 -7.21 -12.01 6.70
CA LEU A 166 -6.60 -13.12 5.97
C LEU A 166 -6.99 -13.04 4.51
N ALA A 167 -5.98 -13.00 3.63
CA ALA A 167 -6.14 -12.95 2.19
C ALA A 167 -5.41 -14.11 1.52
N TYR A 168 -6.07 -14.76 0.57
CA TYR A 168 -5.52 -15.81 -0.26
C TYR A 168 -5.64 -15.42 -1.72
N GLY A 169 -4.51 -15.23 -2.40
CA GLY A 169 -4.43 -14.97 -3.83
C GLY A 169 -4.02 -16.23 -4.58
N PHE A 170 -4.85 -16.62 -5.55
CA PHE A 170 -4.63 -17.77 -6.41
C PHE A 170 -3.50 -17.48 -7.40
N GLY A 171 -2.60 -18.44 -7.61
CA GLY A 171 -1.51 -18.31 -8.59
C GLY A 171 -1.93 -18.65 -10.03
N GLU A 172 -3.09 -19.29 -10.21
CA GLU A 172 -3.70 -19.64 -11.51
C GLU A 172 -2.79 -20.48 -12.43
N ILE A 173 -1.97 -21.33 -11.84
CA ILE A 173 -1.11 -22.26 -12.58
C ILE A 173 -1.85 -23.59 -12.75
N ALA A 174 -2.16 -23.96 -14.00
CA ALA A 174 -2.84 -25.21 -14.31
C ALA A 174 -2.08 -26.42 -13.76
N GLY A 175 -2.79 -27.29 -13.03
CA GLY A 175 -2.22 -28.47 -12.39
C GLY A 175 -1.43 -28.23 -11.10
N ASP A 176 -1.28 -26.98 -10.65
CA ASP A 176 -0.59 -26.65 -9.40
C ASP A 176 -1.20 -25.45 -8.68
N SER A 177 -2.11 -25.71 -7.77
CA SER A 177 -2.79 -24.68 -6.96
C SER A 177 -1.87 -23.95 -5.97
N SER A 178 -0.66 -24.47 -5.75
CA SER A 178 0.29 -23.85 -4.82
C SER A 178 1.25 -22.86 -5.49
N ALA A 179 1.57 -23.08 -6.78
CA ALA A 179 2.49 -22.22 -7.52
C ALA A 179 1.95 -20.80 -7.65
N GLN A 180 2.81 -19.78 -7.47
CA GLN A 180 2.50 -18.34 -7.51
C GLN A 180 1.44 -17.86 -6.49
N ARG A 181 0.88 -18.74 -5.64
CA ARG A 181 -0.09 -18.29 -4.62
C ARG A 181 0.55 -17.30 -3.66
N ILE A 182 -0.25 -16.37 -3.14
CA ILE A 182 0.12 -15.45 -2.06
C ILE A 182 -0.85 -15.64 -0.90
N ILE A 183 -0.32 -15.81 0.31
CA ILE A 183 -1.09 -15.70 1.55
C ILE A 183 -0.63 -14.45 2.26
N SER A 184 -1.55 -13.55 2.58
CA SER A 184 -1.28 -12.35 3.35
C SER A 184 -2.22 -12.25 4.54
N ALA A 185 -1.68 -12.01 5.72
CA ALA A 185 -2.46 -11.89 6.94
C ALA A 185 -2.03 -10.67 7.76
N ALA A 186 -2.92 -10.17 8.60
CA ALA A 186 -2.58 -9.20 9.62
C ALA A 186 -3.44 -9.40 10.88
N LEU A 187 -2.82 -9.08 12.03
CA LEU A 187 -3.49 -8.90 13.29
C LEU A 187 -3.27 -7.47 13.75
N ALA A 188 -4.32 -6.80 14.19
CA ALA A 188 -4.25 -5.42 14.65
C ALA A 188 -4.88 -5.25 16.01
N TYR A 189 -4.32 -4.33 16.79
CA TYR A 189 -4.90 -3.85 18.05
C TYR A 189 -4.90 -2.33 18.05
N LYS A 190 -6.05 -1.72 18.26
CA LYS A 190 -6.23 -0.28 18.35
C LYS A 190 -6.96 0.07 19.65
N SER A 191 -6.34 0.91 20.48
CA SER A 191 -6.96 1.38 21.72
C SER A 191 -6.52 2.82 22.01
N GLY A 192 -7.48 3.74 22.01
CA GLY A 192 -7.19 5.16 22.19
C GLY A 192 -6.11 5.67 21.20
N PRO A 193 -4.98 6.20 21.71
CA PRO A 193 -3.90 6.73 20.87
C PRO A 193 -3.00 5.65 20.25
N LEU A 194 -3.06 4.41 20.74
CA LEU A 194 -2.20 3.30 20.32
C LEU A 194 -2.79 2.55 19.13
N ASN A 195 -1.97 2.26 18.13
CA ASN A 195 -2.28 1.35 17.04
C ASN A 195 -1.07 0.43 16.78
N VAL A 196 -1.29 -0.88 16.94
CA VAL A 196 -0.26 -1.92 16.71
C VAL A 196 -0.78 -2.87 15.65
N ARG A 197 0.09 -3.27 14.71
CA ARG A 197 -0.29 -4.20 13.65
C ARG A 197 0.87 -5.11 13.27
N LEU A 198 0.62 -6.40 13.23
CA LEU A 198 1.52 -7.43 12.70
C LEU A 198 1.01 -7.86 11.34
N GLY A 199 1.81 -7.64 10.29
CA GLY A 199 1.51 -8.07 8.91
C GLY A 199 2.45 -9.18 8.47
N HIS A 200 1.95 -10.13 7.70
CA HIS A 200 2.74 -11.23 7.12
C HIS A 200 2.33 -11.50 5.69
N ASN A 201 3.31 -11.64 4.81
CA ASN A 201 3.18 -12.15 3.43
C ASN A 201 3.96 -13.44 3.26
N ASN A 202 3.39 -14.39 2.53
CA ASN A 202 4.06 -15.60 2.07
C ASN A 202 3.68 -15.85 0.61
N LYS A 203 4.63 -15.62 -0.31
CA LYS A 203 4.46 -15.87 -1.74
C LYS A 203 5.26 -17.09 -2.16
N ASN A 204 4.59 -18.06 -2.78
CA ASN A 204 5.25 -19.16 -3.45
C ASN A 204 5.85 -18.66 -4.77
N ASN A 205 7.14 -18.93 -4.98
CA ASN A 205 7.89 -18.52 -6.17
C ASN A 205 7.89 -19.57 -7.29
N ASP A 206 7.32 -20.76 -7.06
CA ASP A 206 7.20 -21.79 -8.09
C ASP A 206 6.39 -21.29 -9.29
N THR A 207 6.76 -21.72 -10.46
CA THR A 207 6.07 -21.45 -11.73
C THR A 207 5.53 -22.74 -12.33
N ALA A 208 4.97 -22.70 -13.52
CA ALA A 208 4.59 -23.93 -14.25
C ALA A 208 5.77 -24.87 -14.47
N VAL A 209 6.99 -24.34 -14.64
CA VAL A 209 8.19 -25.08 -15.03
C VAL A 209 9.21 -25.21 -13.90
N ILE A 210 9.40 -24.17 -13.08
CA ILE A 210 10.38 -24.14 -11.98
C ILE A 210 9.66 -24.50 -10.69
N LYS A 211 10.12 -25.53 -10.00
CA LYS A 211 9.53 -26.06 -8.78
C LYS A 211 10.54 -26.13 -7.63
N GLY A 212 10.04 -26.20 -6.42
CA GLY A 212 10.88 -26.37 -5.22
C GLY A 212 11.65 -25.11 -4.83
N THR A 213 11.23 -23.93 -5.28
CA THR A 213 11.86 -22.67 -4.91
C THR A 213 11.43 -22.24 -3.51
N SER A 214 12.33 -21.57 -2.79
CA SER A 214 11.98 -21.03 -1.47
C SER A 214 10.95 -19.92 -1.59
N ASN A 215 9.95 -19.91 -0.71
CA ASN A 215 8.94 -18.86 -0.66
C ASN A 215 9.53 -17.52 -0.21
N ALA A 216 9.05 -16.45 -0.81
CA ALA A 216 9.28 -15.09 -0.31
C ALA A 216 8.39 -14.83 0.91
N LYS A 217 8.99 -14.52 2.05
CA LYS A 217 8.29 -14.25 3.31
C LYS A 217 8.68 -12.87 3.83
N ASN A 218 7.68 -12.05 4.15
CA ASN A 218 7.87 -10.76 4.80
C ASN A 218 6.98 -10.70 6.03
N THR A 219 7.56 -10.38 7.17
CA THR A 219 6.83 -10.16 8.44
C THR A 219 7.20 -8.79 8.97
N LEU A 220 6.22 -8.00 9.34
CA LEU A 220 6.40 -6.64 9.86
C LEU A 220 5.52 -6.43 11.07
N LEU A 221 6.12 -6.14 12.21
CA LEU A 221 5.45 -5.58 13.38
C LEU A 221 5.59 -4.07 13.33
N ALA A 222 4.48 -3.36 13.36
CA ALA A 222 4.44 -1.90 13.35
C ALA A 222 3.55 -1.37 14.47
N ALA A 223 3.93 -0.23 15.02
CA ALA A 223 3.15 0.49 15.99
C ALA A 223 3.24 2.00 15.74
N ASN A 224 2.15 2.71 16.02
CA ASN A 224 2.20 4.15 16.20
C ASN A 224 1.42 4.57 17.45
N TYR A 225 1.85 5.68 18.04
CA TYR A 225 1.23 6.26 19.20
C TYR A 225 1.05 7.77 19.02
N ASN A 226 -0.17 8.24 19.16
CA ASN A 226 -0.51 9.66 19.04
C ASN A 226 -0.49 10.33 20.42
N PHE A 227 0.53 11.15 20.67
CA PHE A 227 0.68 11.94 21.89
C PHE A 227 -0.15 13.23 21.90
N GLY A 228 -0.96 13.48 20.86
CA GLY A 228 -1.67 14.74 20.65
C GLY A 228 -0.81 15.77 19.91
N VAL A 229 0.36 16.08 20.41
CA VAL A 229 1.33 17.02 19.79
C VAL A 229 2.20 16.38 18.70
N ALA A 230 2.35 15.07 18.75
CA ALA A 230 3.13 14.30 17.77
C ALA A 230 2.62 12.87 17.68
N ARG A 231 2.83 12.21 16.55
CA ARG A 231 2.65 10.76 16.40
C ARG A 231 4.01 10.12 16.17
N ALA A 232 4.42 9.23 17.07
CA ALA A 232 5.60 8.40 16.88
C ALA A 232 5.27 7.11 16.15
N HIS A 233 6.22 6.62 15.34
CA HIS A 233 6.12 5.38 14.57
C HIS A 233 7.33 4.50 14.85
N LEU A 234 7.10 3.21 15.03
CA LEU A 234 8.13 2.17 15.20
C LEU A 234 7.75 0.96 14.37
N ALA A 235 8.69 0.38 13.64
CA ALA A 235 8.45 -0.91 13.01
C ALA A 235 9.73 -1.75 12.96
N TYR A 236 9.55 -3.07 13.04
CA TYR A 236 10.60 -4.07 12.84
C TYR A 236 10.11 -5.14 11.89
N GLY A 237 10.89 -5.39 10.83
CA GLY A 237 10.58 -6.33 9.77
C GLY A 237 11.64 -7.42 9.60
N VAL A 238 11.20 -8.60 9.17
CA VAL A 238 12.07 -9.74 8.81
C VAL A 238 11.64 -10.27 7.45
N ASN A 239 12.62 -10.49 6.56
CA ASN A 239 12.40 -10.93 5.19
C ASN A 239 13.26 -12.17 4.92
N LYS A 240 12.65 -13.23 4.43
CA LYS A 240 13.30 -14.53 4.21
C LYS A 240 12.89 -15.15 2.88
N GLY A 241 13.85 -15.76 2.21
CA GLY A 241 13.66 -16.57 1.02
C GLY A 241 13.85 -15.79 -0.30
N LEU A 242 13.82 -16.52 -1.39
CA LEU A 242 13.99 -15.97 -2.73
C LEU A 242 12.92 -14.89 -3.03
N ASN A 243 13.33 -13.77 -3.62
CA ASN A 243 12.46 -12.62 -3.92
C ASN A 243 11.81 -11.94 -2.71
N SER A 244 12.24 -12.23 -1.48
CA SER A 244 11.69 -11.57 -0.29
C SER A 244 12.08 -10.09 -0.18
N SER A 245 13.18 -9.68 -0.83
CA SER A 245 13.67 -8.30 -0.86
C SER A 245 14.30 -7.98 -2.22
N PRO A 246 13.50 -7.86 -3.30
CA PRO A 246 14.01 -7.53 -4.62
C PRO A 246 14.59 -6.12 -4.65
N LEU A 247 15.54 -5.89 -5.56
CA LEU A 247 16.03 -4.56 -5.89
C LEU A 247 15.06 -3.86 -6.85
N ALA A 248 14.92 -2.54 -6.71
CA ALA A 248 14.11 -1.75 -7.63
C ALA A 248 14.78 -1.57 -9.01
N ALA A 249 16.13 -1.56 -9.05
CA ALA A 249 16.93 -1.54 -10.26
C ALA A 249 18.14 -2.47 -10.12
N ALA A 250 18.61 -3.04 -11.22
CA ALA A 250 19.67 -4.05 -11.20
C ALA A 250 21.05 -3.48 -10.82
N ASN A 251 21.39 -2.28 -11.29
CA ASN A 251 22.67 -1.62 -10.99
C ASN A 251 22.54 -0.09 -11.11
N PRO A 252 21.84 0.56 -10.17
CA PRO A 252 21.51 1.98 -10.28
C PRO A 252 22.72 2.91 -10.15
N PHE A 253 23.85 2.42 -9.64
CA PHE A 253 25.06 3.20 -9.37
C PHE A 253 26.23 2.86 -10.29
N GLY A 254 26.04 1.97 -11.29
CA GLY A 254 27.08 1.58 -12.23
C GLY A 254 28.26 0.86 -11.56
N ALA A 255 28.03 0.14 -10.45
CA ALA A 255 29.08 -0.61 -9.77
C ALA A 255 29.63 -1.71 -10.68
N ALA A 256 30.95 -1.99 -10.58
CA ALA A 256 31.61 -3.03 -11.33
C ALA A 256 31.03 -4.42 -11.06
N VAL A 257 30.55 -4.64 -9.84
CA VAL A 257 29.75 -5.81 -9.45
C VAL A 257 28.34 -5.33 -9.15
N ALA A 258 27.35 -5.83 -9.87
CA ALA A 258 25.96 -5.48 -9.66
C ALA A 258 25.48 -5.88 -8.26
N PRO A 259 24.68 -5.06 -7.59
CA PRO A 259 24.11 -5.41 -6.29
C PRO A 259 23.22 -6.65 -6.37
N THR A 260 23.13 -7.39 -5.27
CA THR A 260 22.39 -8.65 -5.18
C THR A 260 21.12 -8.45 -4.34
N ALA A 261 19.99 -8.97 -4.83
CA ALA A 261 18.76 -8.97 -4.06
C ALA A 261 18.92 -9.84 -2.79
N SER A 262 18.57 -9.28 -1.62
CA SER A 262 18.71 -9.99 -0.36
C SER A 262 17.64 -11.07 -0.20
N THR A 263 18.05 -12.25 0.20
CA THR A 263 17.18 -13.38 0.55
C THR A 263 17.01 -13.56 2.06
N ASP A 264 17.73 -12.77 2.85
CA ASP A 264 17.67 -12.76 4.31
C ASP A 264 18.01 -11.35 4.82
N SER A 265 17.02 -10.63 5.34
CA SER A 265 17.24 -9.29 5.86
C SER A 265 16.29 -8.93 6.99
N ALA A 266 16.70 -7.94 7.79
CA ALA A 266 15.84 -7.28 8.76
C ALA A 266 15.75 -5.78 8.47
N ASN A 267 14.67 -5.17 8.94
CA ASN A 267 14.45 -3.73 8.81
C ASN A 267 14.05 -3.14 10.15
N LEU A 268 14.52 -1.93 10.44
CA LEU A 268 14.07 -1.10 11.54
C LEU A 268 13.60 0.24 11.00
N LEU A 269 12.45 0.72 11.47
CA LEU A 269 11.94 2.06 11.19
C LEU A 269 11.66 2.79 12.50
N LEU A 270 12.14 4.02 12.58
CA LEU A 270 11.75 5.03 13.56
C LEU A 270 11.20 6.23 12.81
N GLY A 271 10.06 6.75 13.24
CA GLY A 271 9.43 7.87 12.54
C GLY A 271 8.62 8.76 13.45
N VAL A 272 8.37 9.98 13.00
CA VAL A 272 7.54 10.96 13.70
C VAL A 272 6.78 11.82 12.69
N ALA A 273 5.53 12.16 13.06
CA ALA A 273 4.73 13.18 12.41
C ALA A 273 4.29 14.21 13.46
N VAL A 274 4.61 15.50 13.22
CA VAL A 274 4.34 16.59 14.15
C VAL A 274 3.39 17.60 13.48
N PRO A 275 2.08 17.56 13.79
CA PRO A 275 1.11 18.53 13.30
C PRO A 275 1.18 19.82 14.12
N PHE A 276 1.08 20.98 13.46
CA PHE A 276 0.92 22.28 14.10
C PHE A 276 0.15 23.23 13.18
N GLY A 277 -1.02 23.66 13.61
CA GLY A 277 -1.93 24.46 12.76
C GLY A 277 -2.30 23.68 11.48
N ALA A 278 -2.08 24.31 10.33
CA ALA A 278 -2.28 23.70 9.01
C ALA A 278 -1.09 22.90 8.50
N SER A 279 -0.01 22.86 9.26
CA SER A 279 1.27 22.25 8.89
C SER A 279 1.46 20.88 9.53
N THR A 280 2.22 20.00 8.86
CA THR A 280 2.76 18.77 9.46
C THR A 280 4.21 18.58 9.02
N VAL A 281 5.11 18.37 9.97
CA VAL A 281 6.48 17.92 9.72
C VAL A 281 6.54 16.41 9.87
N LEU A 282 7.22 15.74 8.94
CA LEU A 282 7.46 14.31 8.91
C LEU A 282 8.96 14.05 9.00
N ALA A 283 9.37 13.04 9.74
CA ALA A 283 10.74 12.55 9.70
C ALA A 283 10.79 11.05 9.92
N SER A 284 11.73 10.38 9.28
CA SER A 284 11.98 8.95 9.50
C SER A 284 13.46 8.59 9.36
N TYR A 285 13.83 7.55 10.08
CA TYR A 285 15.04 6.78 9.88
C TYR A 285 14.64 5.34 9.60
N VAL A 286 15.15 4.78 8.50
CA VAL A 286 14.93 3.38 8.12
C VAL A 286 16.30 2.73 7.94
N ARG A 287 16.51 1.57 8.60
CA ARG A 287 17.69 0.72 8.40
C ARG A 287 17.26 -0.60 7.77
N LYS A 288 18.02 -1.03 6.79
CA LYS A 288 18.02 -2.39 6.25
C LYS A 288 19.34 -3.06 6.60
N ASP A 289 19.23 -4.25 7.18
CA ASP A 289 20.31 -5.13 7.60
C ASP A 289 20.25 -6.37 6.72
N ASP A 290 21.15 -6.48 5.74
CA ASP A 290 21.29 -7.64 4.86
C ASP A 290 22.13 -8.72 5.55
N LYS A 291 21.49 -9.83 5.91
CA LYS A 291 22.10 -10.96 6.61
C LYS A 291 22.71 -12.01 5.68
N THR A 292 22.75 -11.72 4.38
CA THR A 292 23.45 -12.59 3.43
C THR A 292 24.97 -12.36 3.50
N ARG A 293 25.73 -13.23 2.85
CA ARG A 293 27.20 -13.09 2.74
C ARG A 293 27.66 -11.79 2.10
N PHE A 294 26.75 -11.10 1.36
CA PHE A 294 27.07 -9.87 0.66
C PHE A 294 27.05 -8.65 1.60
N ASN A 295 26.31 -8.74 2.70
CA ASN A 295 26.19 -7.71 3.74
C ASN A 295 25.91 -6.31 3.14
N GLN A 296 24.97 -6.28 2.17
CA GLN A 296 24.59 -5.09 1.42
C GLN A 296 23.54 -4.28 2.21
N ASP A 297 24.01 -3.70 3.31
CA ASP A 297 23.18 -2.87 4.19
C ASP A 297 22.83 -1.53 3.56
N ALA A 298 21.75 -0.93 4.05
CA ALA A 298 21.41 0.46 3.73
C ALA A 298 20.70 1.13 4.89
N TYR A 299 20.77 2.47 4.93
CA TYR A 299 19.95 3.29 5.82
C TYR A 299 19.47 4.55 5.10
N GLN A 300 18.26 4.97 5.44
CA GLN A 300 17.62 6.15 4.88
C GLN A 300 17.27 7.14 5.97
N PHE A 301 17.49 8.43 5.70
CA PHE A 301 16.87 9.54 6.41
C PHE A 301 15.89 10.22 5.48
N GLY A 302 14.67 10.47 5.96
CA GLY A 302 13.63 11.21 5.26
C GLY A 302 13.11 12.35 6.12
N VAL A 303 12.88 13.51 5.49
CA VAL A 303 12.16 14.65 6.08
C VAL A 303 11.11 15.12 5.12
N GLY A 304 9.97 15.60 5.65
CA GLY A 304 8.86 16.10 4.85
C GLY A 304 8.11 17.19 5.57
N TYR A 305 7.45 18.02 4.77
CA TYR A 305 6.57 19.07 5.23
C TYR A 305 5.33 19.09 4.36
N THR A 306 4.16 19.16 4.98
CA THR A 306 2.89 19.37 4.28
C THR A 306 2.17 20.57 4.87
N TYR A 307 1.50 21.35 4.03
CA TYR A 307 0.69 22.50 4.44
C TYR A 307 -0.70 22.41 3.79
N ALA A 308 -1.71 22.29 4.62
CA ALA A 308 -3.10 22.21 4.18
C ALA A 308 -3.61 23.61 3.77
N LEU A 309 -3.85 23.82 2.47
CA LEU A 309 -4.52 25.01 1.93
C LEU A 309 -6.03 24.94 2.18
N SER A 310 -6.58 23.73 2.22
CA SER A 310 -7.97 23.44 2.54
C SER A 310 -8.12 22.02 3.07
N LYS A 311 -9.35 21.59 3.38
CA LYS A 311 -9.65 20.18 3.73
C LYS A 311 -9.33 19.18 2.60
N ARG A 312 -9.20 19.64 1.36
CA ARG A 312 -9.01 18.81 0.16
C ARG A 312 -7.71 19.09 -0.59
N THR A 313 -7.01 20.18 -0.27
CA THR A 313 -5.82 20.61 -1.02
C THR A 313 -4.66 20.86 -0.06
N ASP A 314 -3.54 20.29 -0.34
CA ASP A 314 -2.28 20.56 0.35
C ASP A 314 -1.13 20.75 -0.62
N ILE A 315 -0.12 21.48 -0.18
CA ILE A 315 1.20 21.55 -0.80
C ILE A 315 2.20 20.87 0.10
N TYR A 316 3.27 20.35 -0.50
CA TYR A 316 4.26 19.59 0.24
C TYR A 316 5.66 19.78 -0.31
N ALA A 317 6.65 19.56 0.56
CA ALA A 317 8.03 19.35 0.20
C ALA A 317 8.58 18.15 0.98
N ALA A 318 9.45 17.35 0.36
CA ALA A 318 10.08 16.23 1.02
C ALA A 318 11.50 16.01 0.46
N TYR A 319 12.38 15.48 1.30
CA TYR A 319 13.72 15.06 0.93
C TYR A 319 14.05 13.74 1.61
N ALA A 320 14.74 12.87 0.89
CA ALA A 320 15.35 11.69 1.48
C ALA A 320 16.70 11.40 0.88
N ARG A 321 17.54 10.75 1.68
CA ARG A 321 18.83 10.21 1.26
C ARG A 321 19.04 8.81 1.82
N ILE A 322 19.50 7.92 0.94
CA ILE A 322 19.89 6.56 1.25
C ILE A 322 21.42 6.47 1.25
N THR A 323 21.99 5.84 2.26
CA THR A 323 23.39 5.45 2.25
C THR A 323 23.48 3.94 2.08
N ASN A 324 24.01 3.53 0.95
CA ASN A 324 24.26 2.14 0.60
C ASN A 324 25.63 1.69 1.12
N LYS A 325 25.74 0.47 1.63
CA LYS A 325 26.97 -0.18 2.08
C LYS A 325 27.29 -1.38 1.20
N ASN A 326 28.56 -1.69 1.09
CA ASN A 326 29.08 -2.90 0.42
C ASN A 326 28.52 -3.10 -0.99
N GLY A 327 28.29 -2.01 -1.75
CA GLY A 327 27.73 -2.08 -3.09
C GLY A 327 26.23 -2.36 -3.15
N ALA A 328 25.47 -2.09 -2.08
CA ALA A 328 24.01 -2.14 -2.12
C ALA A 328 23.44 -1.18 -3.18
N GLY A 329 22.26 -1.52 -3.73
CA GLY A 329 21.63 -0.82 -4.86
C GLY A 329 20.28 -0.20 -4.54
N TYR A 330 20.04 0.27 -3.30
CA TYR A 330 18.76 0.90 -2.92
C TYR A 330 18.71 2.35 -3.38
N ILE A 331 17.58 2.74 -3.94
CA ILE A 331 17.35 4.07 -4.54
C ILE A 331 16.17 4.77 -3.90
N ALA A 332 16.23 6.11 -3.85
CA ALA A 332 15.17 6.95 -3.30
C ALA A 332 14.10 7.22 -4.37
N GLY A 333 12.96 6.56 -4.23
CA GLY A 333 11.77 6.76 -5.07
C GLY A 333 10.72 7.63 -4.38
N ASN A 334 9.47 7.53 -4.82
CA ASN A 334 8.31 8.18 -4.21
C ASN A 334 7.10 7.23 -4.18
N GLY A 335 5.90 7.73 -3.92
CA GLY A 335 4.69 6.90 -3.83
C GLY A 335 4.29 6.17 -5.12
N THR A 336 4.80 6.58 -6.28
CA THR A 336 4.43 6.04 -7.59
C THR A 336 5.62 5.56 -8.39
N GLU A 337 6.73 6.30 -8.38
CA GLU A 337 7.89 6.06 -9.23
C GLU A 337 9.08 5.52 -8.45
N VAL A 338 9.76 4.59 -9.09
CA VAL A 338 11.09 4.15 -8.68
C VAL A 338 12.06 5.30 -8.98
N GLY A 339 12.89 5.69 -8.01
CA GLY A 339 13.90 6.72 -8.21
C GLY A 339 15.04 6.28 -9.13
N SER A 340 15.97 7.21 -9.39
CA SER A 340 17.16 6.98 -10.22
C SER A 340 18.49 7.12 -9.47
N GLY A 341 18.45 7.50 -8.18
CA GLY A 341 19.64 7.75 -7.37
C GLY A 341 19.44 7.54 -5.88
N ASP A 342 20.45 7.86 -5.08
CA ASP A 342 20.45 7.66 -3.64
C ASP A 342 19.78 8.80 -2.87
N ALA A 343 19.45 9.91 -3.52
CA ALA A 343 18.71 11.02 -2.91
C ALA A 343 17.64 11.57 -3.84
N ALA A 344 16.54 12.03 -3.23
CA ALA A 344 15.43 12.66 -3.94
C ALA A 344 14.86 13.84 -3.15
N PHE A 345 14.52 14.92 -3.87
CA PHE A 345 13.75 16.05 -3.39
C PHE A 345 12.42 16.13 -4.14
N ASN A 346 11.34 16.41 -3.42
CA ASN A 346 10.01 16.58 -3.97
C ASN A 346 9.40 17.91 -3.54
N LEU A 347 8.65 18.55 -4.44
CA LEU A 347 7.82 19.73 -4.16
C LEU A 347 6.56 19.64 -5.03
N GLY A 348 5.37 19.70 -4.44
CA GLY A 348 4.16 19.52 -5.23
C GLY A 348 2.87 19.93 -4.53
N VAL A 349 1.77 19.64 -5.22
CA VAL A 349 0.41 19.90 -4.78
C VAL A 349 -0.44 18.64 -4.93
N ARG A 350 -1.32 18.43 -3.96
CA ARG A 350 -2.28 17.33 -3.96
C ARG A 350 -3.69 17.86 -3.71
N HIS A 351 -4.64 17.33 -4.48
CA HIS A 351 -6.07 17.68 -4.36
C HIS A 351 -6.93 16.42 -4.36
N THR A 352 -7.88 16.33 -3.43
CA THR A 352 -8.90 15.27 -3.34
C THR A 352 -10.27 15.81 -3.74
N PHE A 353 -11.05 15.04 -4.47
CA PHE A 353 -12.41 15.41 -4.89
C PHE A 353 -13.42 14.29 -4.67
#